data_09c5b75afb4867f4d8dc7f3c0291cf6a
#
_entry.id   09c5b75afb4867f4d8dc7f3c0291cf6a
#
_cell.length_a   1.000
_cell.length_b   1.000
_cell.length_c   1.000
_cell.angle_alpha   90.00
_cell.angle_beta   90.00
_cell.angle_gamma   90.00
#
_symmetry.space_group_name_H-M   'P 1'
#
loop_
_entity.id
_entity.type
_entity.pdbx_description
1 polymer ?
#
loop_
_entity_poly.entity_id
_entity_poly.type
_entity_poly.pdbx_seq_one_letter_code
_entity_poly.pdbx_strand_id
1 'polypeptide(L)'
;KRRQILDAAIDCFARDGFHATSTAAICKAAGMSPGNLFHYFPTKAAIIEAIAQDDQREMAELFAKHADADDALAAIEEIALTLMELSSDPVYARICVETAAEATRNPDVAALFAANEAQVKGRMVALIKRGVAQGRIDGSLKPDLVATWLLALAEGAVGRVVFEPGFKPRAHRAMLRTIIRRMLKPQ
;
A
#
# COMPACT_ATOMS: atom_id res chain seq x y z
N LYS A 1 9.01 20.43 -7.79
CA LYS A 1 9.45 20.80 -6.43
C LYS A 1 8.70 20.02 -5.33
N ARG A 2 7.35 20.03 -5.35
CA ARG A 2 6.54 19.28 -4.36
C ARG A 2 6.92 17.79 -4.36
N ARG A 3 6.95 17.12 -5.53
CA ARG A 3 7.35 15.70 -5.65
C ARG A 3 8.79 15.47 -5.15
N GLN A 4 9.73 16.34 -5.50
CA GLN A 4 11.12 16.25 -5.03
C GLN A 4 11.24 16.25 -3.50
N ILE A 5 10.41 17.04 -2.80
CA ILE A 5 10.36 17.05 -1.34
C ILE A 5 9.77 15.72 -0.80
N LEU A 6 8.69 15.22 -1.42
CA LEU A 6 8.07 13.96 -0.98
C LEU A 6 9.00 12.77 -1.18
N ASP A 7 9.68 12.67 -2.33
CA ASP A 7 10.65 11.60 -2.58
C ASP A 7 11.79 11.62 -1.56
N ALA A 8 12.37 12.79 -1.31
CA ALA A 8 13.42 12.97 -0.29
C ALA A 8 12.92 12.65 1.13
N ALA A 9 11.67 12.99 1.44
CA ALA A 9 11.08 12.69 2.73
C ALA A 9 10.85 11.18 2.92
N ILE A 10 10.35 10.49 1.89
CA ILE A 10 10.16 9.03 1.89
C ILE A 10 11.49 8.33 2.14
N ASP A 11 12.56 8.71 1.45
CA ASP A 11 13.90 8.16 1.65
C ASP A 11 14.42 8.39 3.08
N CYS A 12 14.23 9.61 3.62
CA CYS A 12 14.62 9.93 4.99
C CYS A 12 13.81 9.12 6.00
N PHE A 13 12.49 9.04 5.84
CA PHE A 13 11.61 8.27 6.73
C PHE A 13 11.91 6.77 6.68
N ALA A 14 12.15 6.21 5.50
CA ALA A 14 12.50 4.82 5.33
C ALA A 14 13.85 4.45 5.97
N ARG A 15 14.80 5.40 6.03
CA ARG A 15 16.12 5.20 6.60
C ARG A 15 16.17 5.43 8.12
N ASP A 16 15.56 6.54 8.57
CA ASP A 16 15.74 7.07 9.92
C ASP A 16 14.47 6.98 10.78
N GLY A 17 13.34 6.62 10.19
CA GLY A 17 12.00 6.62 10.81
C GLY A 17 11.34 8.01 10.85
N PHE A 18 10.02 8.02 11.04
CA PHE A 18 9.26 9.28 11.08
C PHE A 18 9.71 10.19 12.23
N HIS A 19 9.96 9.64 13.42
CA HIS A 19 10.27 10.43 14.60
C HIS A 19 11.65 11.08 14.48
N ALA A 20 12.67 10.34 14.12
CA ALA A 20 14.05 10.82 14.06
C ALA A 20 14.32 11.74 12.87
N THR A 21 13.54 11.66 11.80
CA THR A 21 13.69 12.50 10.61
C THR A 21 13.31 13.96 10.90
N SER A 22 14.25 14.88 10.76
CA SER A 22 14.00 16.32 10.87
C SER A 22 13.68 16.95 9.52
N THR A 23 12.97 18.09 9.51
CA THR A 23 12.75 18.88 8.30
C THR A 23 14.06 19.38 7.68
N ALA A 24 15.09 19.63 8.49
CA ALA A 24 16.43 19.98 8.03
C ALA A 24 17.10 18.83 7.25
N ALA A 25 16.92 17.58 7.70
CA ALA A 25 17.39 16.40 6.96
C ALA A 25 16.69 16.25 5.61
N ILE A 26 15.37 16.47 5.57
CA ILE A 26 14.59 16.45 4.33
C ILE A 26 15.05 17.58 3.37
N CYS A 27 15.25 18.81 3.89
CA CYS A 27 15.79 19.92 3.10
C CYS A 27 17.13 19.56 2.44
N LYS A 28 18.05 18.99 3.22
CA LYS A 28 19.36 18.55 2.73
C LYS A 28 19.22 17.48 1.65
N ALA A 29 18.41 16.47 1.87
CA ALA A 29 18.18 15.40 0.91
C ALA A 29 17.51 15.90 -0.38
N ALA A 30 16.56 16.83 -0.25
CA ALA A 30 15.88 17.45 -1.39
C ALA A 30 16.72 18.52 -2.12
N GLY A 31 17.90 18.89 -1.60
CA GLY A 31 18.70 19.98 -2.17
C GLY A 31 17.99 21.34 -2.14
N MET A 32 17.24 21.63 -1.05
CA MET A 32 16.42 22.83 -0.92
C MET A 32 16.72 23.59 0.35
N SER A 33 16.46 24.92 0.34
CA SER A 33 16.49 25.73 1.55
C SER A 33 15.25 25.46 2.43
N PRO A 34 15.35 25.65 3.76
CA PRO A 34 14.21 25.51 4.66
C PRO A 34 13.01 26.38 4.25
N GLY A 35 13.26 27.63 3.83
CA GLY A 35 12.19 28.53 3.39
C GLY A 35 11.42 27.97 2.16
N ASN A 36 12.15 27.33 1.23
CA ASN A 36 11.51 26.69 0.08
C ASN A 36 10.69 25.46 0.48
N LEU A 37 11.18 24.62 1.40
CA LEU A 37 10.43 23.48 1.91
C LEU A 37 9.15 23.93 2.63
N PHE A 38 9.26 24.91 3.55
CA PHE A 38 8.11 25.39 4.32
C PHE A 38 7.08 26.14 3.48
N HIS A 39 7.45 26.64 2.31
CA HIS A 39 6.49 27.18 1.33
C HIS A 39 5.55 26.08 0.80
N TYR A 40 6.05 24.85 0.58
CA TYR A 40 5.24 23.72 0.11
C TYR A 40 4.56 22.95 1.24
N PHE A 41 5.27 22.76 2.35
CA PHE A 41 4.85 21.97 3.49
C PHE A 41 5.18 22.70 4.80
N PRO A 42 4.20 23.32 5.45
CA PRO A 42 4.46 24.13 6.66
C PRO A 42 4.94 23.30 7.85
N THR A 43 4.69 21.99 7.86
CA THR A 43 5.07 21.07 8.95
C THR A 43 5.51 19.72 8.40
N LYS A 44 6.22 18.93 9.22
CA LYS A 44 6.51 17.52 8.91
C LYS A 44 5.23 16.69 8.81
N ALA A 45 4.22 16.98 9.62
CA ALA A 45 2.92 16.34 9.53
C ALA A 45 2.25 16.56 8.16
N ALA A 46 2.33 17.77 7.59
CA ALA A 46 1.83 18.05 6.25
C ALA A 46 2.56 17.25 5.15
N ILE A 47 3.82 16.92 5.35
CA ILE A 47 4.56 16.02 4.44
C ILE A 47 4.02 14.59 4.54
N ILE A 48 3.81 14.09 5.76
CA ILE A 48 3.27 12.74 6.00
C ILE A 48 1.86 12.62 5.41
N GLU A 49 1.03 13.61 5.63
CA GLU A 49 -0.32 13.66 5.05
C GLU A 49 -0.28 13.64 3.51
N ALA A 50 0.64 14.40 2.90
CA ALA A 50 0.79 14.41 1.46
C ALA A 50 1.29 13.09 0.89
N ILE A 51 2.16 12.37 1.61
CA ILE A 51 2.59 11.01 1.23
C ILE A 51 1.40 10.06 1.25
N ALA A 52 0.58 10.11 2.32
CA ALA A 52 -0.61 9.26 2.41
C ALA A 52 -1.66 9.58 1.31
N GLN A 53 -1.80 10.86 0.95
CA GLN A 53 -2.67 11.27 -0.16
C GLN A 53 -2.15 10.78 -1.53
N ASP A 54 -0.82 10.75 -1.72
CA ASP A 54 -0.21 10.21 -2.94
C ASP A 54 -0.44 8.70 -3.02
N ASP A 55 -0.20 7.97 -1.93
CA ASP A 55 -0.49 6.53 -1.82
C ASP A 55 -1.96 6.22 -2.12
N GLN A 56 -2.88 6.98 -1.53
CA GLN A 56 -4.32 6.84 -1.79
C GLN A 56 -4.65 6.99 -3.28
N ARG A 57 -4.01 7.96 -3.98
CA ARG A 57 -4.22 8.13 -5.42
C ARG A 57 -3.67 6.98 -6.23
N GLU A 58 -2.46 6.51 -5.91
CA GLU A 58 -1.81 5.39 -6.59
C GLU A 58 -2.65 4.11 -6.44
N MET A 59 -3.19 3.86 -5.24
CA MET A 59 -4.11 2.75 -5.02
C MET A 59 -5.42 2.93 -5.79
N ALA A 60 -5.98 4.13 -5.80
CA ALA A 60 -7.19 4.41 -6.59
C ALA A 60 -6.98 4.16 -8.08
N GLU A 61 -5.83 4.57 -8.64
CA GLU A 61 -5.46 4.35 -10.03
C GLU A 61 -5.25 2.85 -10.33
N LEU A 62 -4.63 2.10 -9.41
CA LEU A 62 -4.48 0.66 -9.55
C LEU A 62 -5.85 -0.04 -9.69
N PHE A 63 -6.79 0.28 -8.81
CA PHE A 63 -8.13 -0.30 -8.91
C PHE A 63 -8.93 0.19 -10.12
N ALA A 64 -8.76 1.46 -10.52
CA ALA A 64 -9.43 2.02 -11.68
C ALA A 64 -9.04 1.31 -13.00
N LYS A 65 -7.77 0.89 -13.14
CA LYS A 65 -7.31 0.10 -14.29
C LYS A 65 -8.06 -1.23 -14.47
N HIS A 66 -8.68 -1.73 -13.41
CA HIS A 66 -9.41 -2.99 -13.39
C HIS A 66 -10.92 -2.83 -13.17
N ALA A 67 -11.41 -1.56 -13.17
CA ALA A 67 -12.82 -1.28 -12.85
C ALA A 67 -13.79 -1.94 -13.84
N ASP A 68 -13.43 -1.94 -15.13
CA ASP A 68 -14.28 -2.46 -16.21
C ASP A 68 -13.82 -3.84 -16.71
N ALA A 69 -12.98 -4.54 -15.95
CA ALA A 69 -12.51 -5.87 -16.35
C ALA A 69 -13.68 -6.87 -16.45
N ASP A 70 -13.76 -7.61 -17.55
CA ASP A 70 -14.78 -8.63 -17.79
C ASP A 70 -14.74 -9.80 -16.80
N ASP A 71 -13.56 -10.06 -16.22
CA ASP A 71 -13.31 -11.10 -15.21
C ASP A 71 -12.82 -10.46 -13.92
N ALA A 72 -13.73 -10.34 -12.94
CA ALA A 72 -13.43 -9.76 -11.64
C ALA A 72 -12.42 -10.59 -10.84
N LEU A 73 -12.40 -11.93 -10.99
CA LEU A 73 -11.42 -12.79 -10.33
C LEU A 73 -10.01 -12.52 -10.87
N ALA A 74 -9.86 -12.42 -12.18
CA ALA A 74 -8.58 -12.07 -12.80
C ALA A 74 -8.10 -10.67 -12.37
N ALA A 75 -9.01 -9.70 -12.27
CA ALA A 75 -8.73 -8.36 -11.77
C ALA A 75 -8.20 -8.38 -10.31
N ILE A 76 -8.84 -9.15 -9.43
CA ILE A 76 -8.42 -9.34 -8.03
C ILE A 76 -7.02 -9.97 -7.97
N GLU A 77 -6.76 -11.00 -8.79
CA GLU A 77 -5.45 -11.64 -8.87
C GLU A 77 -4.35 -10.62 -9.23
N GLU A 78 -4.55 -9.84 -10.29
CA GLU A 78 -3.54 -8.88 -10.76
C GLU A 78 -3.33 -7.74 -9.76
N ILE A 79 -4.38 -7.26 -9.09
CA ILE A 79 -4.25 -6.26 -8.02
C ILE A 79 -3.43 -6.84 -6.86
N ALA A 80 -3.77 -8.02 -6.36
CA ALA A 80 -3.06 -8.64 -5.25
C ALA A 80 -1.58 -8.92 -5.58
N LEU A 81 -1.30 -9.35 -6.81
CA LEU A 81 0.06 -9.55 -7.31
C LEU A 81 0.84 -8.24 -7.40
N THR A 82 0.20 -7.17 -7.87
CA THR A 82 0.81 -5.84 -7.94
C THR A 82 1.14 -5.32 -6.54
N LEU A 83 0.20 -5.42 -5.59
CA LEU A 83 0.44 -5.03 -4.19
C LEU A 83 1.60 -5.82 -3.58
N MET A 84 1.65 -7.13 -3.78
CA MET A 84 2.79 -7.94 -3.33
C MET A 84 4.12 -7.47 -3.95
N GLU A 85 4.11 -7.12 -5.24
CA GLU A 85 5.33 -6.72 -5.95
C GLU A 85 5.86 -5.35 -5.56
N LEU A 86 5.02 -4.45 -5.02
CA LEU A 86 5.48 -3.18 -4.46
C LEU A 86 6.55 -3.39 -3.38
N SER A 87 6.44 -4.47 -2.60
CA SER A 87 7.45 -4.82 -1.60
C SER A 87 8.82 -5.19 -2.18
N SER A 88 8.95 -5.35 -3.51
CA SER A 88 10.25 -5.54 -4.17
C SER A 88 11.13 -4.29 -4.12
N ASP A 89 10.53 -3.12 -3.90
CA ASP A 89 11.26 -1.88 -3.64
C ASP A 89 11.64 -1.82 -2.15
N PRO A 90 12.94 -1.79 -1.81
CA PRO A 90 13.38 -1.73 -0.41
C PRO A 90 12.93 -0.48 0.33
N VAL A 91 12.76 0.65 -0.37
CA VAL A 91 12.28 1.90 0.24
C VAL A 91 10.81 1.74 0.58
N TYR A 92 10.00 1.21 -0.33
CA TYR A 92 8.59 0.91 -0.09
C TYR A 92 8.41 -0.04 1.10
N ALA A 93 9.15 -1.15 1.13
CA ALA A 93 9.04 -2.11 2.23
C ALA A 93 9.37 -1.47 3.59
N ARG A 94 10.41 -0.63 3.65
CA ARG A 94 10.81 0.07 4.88
C ARG A 94 9.77 1.10 5.30
N ILE A 95 9.24 1.90 4.38
CA ILE A 95 8.24 2.92 4.73
C ILE A 95 6.95 2.29 5.23
N CYS A 96 6.53 1.12 4.71
CA CYS A 96 5.40 0.37 5.23
C CYS A 96 5.61 -0.05 6.69
N VAL A 97 6.79 -0.60 7.01
CA VAL A 97 7.12 -0.99 8.39
C VAL A 97 7.16 0.22 9.32
N GLU A 98 7.80 1.30 8.91
CA GLU A 98 7.87 2.54 9.70
C GLU A 98 6.48 3.15 9.92
N THR A 99 5.63 3.15 8.89
CA THR A 99 4.24 3.61 9.01
C THR A 99 3.46 2.78 10.02
N ALA A 100 3.55 1.46 9.95
CA ALA A 100 2.90 0.57 10.90
C ALA A 100 3.42 0.81 12.33
N ALA A 101 4.74 0.94 12.50
CA ALA A 101 5.35 1.24 13.80
C ALA A 101 4.92 2.60 14.35
N GLU A 102 4.89 3.65 13.52
CA GLU A 102 4.44 4.98 13.93
C GLU A 102 2.96 5.00 14.31
N ALA A 103 2.10 4.32 13.55
CA ALA A 103 0.67 4.23 13.82
C ALA A 103 0.35 3.61 15.20
N THR A 104 1.24 2.77 15.77
CA THR A 104 1.04 2.20 17.11
C THR A 104 1.15 3.24 18.23
N ARG A 105 1.76 4.40 17.99
CA ARG A 105 2.04 5.43 19.00
C ARG A 105 1.60 6.84 18.62
N ASN A 106 1.15 7.04 17.39
CA ASN A 106 0.71 8.32 16.86
C ASN A 106 -0.72 8.18 16.30
N PRO A 107 -1.76 8.61 17.07
CA PRO A 107 -3.15 8.47 16.66
C PRO A 107 -3.50 9.17 15.34
N ASP A 108 -2.86 10.30 15.03
CA ASP A 108 -3.13 11.07 13.82
C ASP A 108 -2.62 10.28 12.58
N VAL A 109 -1.43 9.70 12.68
CA VAL A 109 -0.88 8.82 11.63
C VAL A 109 -1.75 7.56 11.51
N ALA A 110 -2.14 6.95 12.63
CA ALA A 110 -3.03 5.79 12.62
C ALA A 110 -4.35 6.08 11.90
N ALA A 111 -5.01 7.19 12.21
CA ALA A 111 -6.27 7.58 11.59
C ALA A 111 -6.13 7.82 10.09
N LEU A 112 -5.04 8.47 9.67
CA LEU A 112 -4.76 8.79 8.28
C LEU A 112 -4.62 7.52 7.43
N PHE A 113 -3.78 6.58 7.88
CA PHE A 113 -3.55 5.34 7.12
C PHE A 113 -4.72 4.37 7.25
N ALA A 114 -5.42 4.31 8.39
CA ALA A 114 -6.65 3.53 8.51
C ALA A 114 -7.75 3.98 7.52
N ALA A 115 -7.84 5.28 7.24
CA ALA A 115 -8.77 5.80 6.23
C ALA A 115 -8.39 5.33 4.81
N ASN A 116 -7.10 5.29 4.48
CA ASN A 116 -6.62 4.75 3.20
C ASN A 116 -6.93 3.26 3.07
N GLU A 117 -6.60 2.48 4.10
CA GLU A 117 -6.90 1.04 4.17
C GLU A 117 -8.39 0.73 3.98
N ALA A 118 -9.26 1.50 4.63
CA ALA A 118 -10.70 1.33 4.50
C ALA A 118 -11.17 1.54 3.04
N GLN A 119 -10.56 2.47 2.31
CA GLN A 119 -10.89 2.71 0.90
C GLN A 119 -10.38 1.59 -0.01
N VAL A 120 -9.14 1.12 0.19
CA VAL A 120 -8.57 -0.01 -0.55
C VAL A 120 -9.42 -1.26 -0.34
N LYS A 121 -9.74 -1.57 0.93
CA LYS A 121 -10.63 -2.67 1.28
C LYS A 121 -12.02 -2.53 0.66
N GLY A 122 -12.62 -1.35 0.69
CA GLY A 122 -13.93 -1.10 0.08
C GLY A 122 -13.94 -1.37 -1.42
N ARG A 123 -12.89 -0.97 -2.15
CA ARG A 123 -12.72 -1.27 -3.58
C ARG A 123 -12.55 -2.77 -3.84
N MET A 124 -11.77 -3.46 -3.01
CA MET A 124 -11.61 -4.93 -3.09
C MET A 124 -12.94 -5.64 -2.86
N VAL A 125 -13.71 -5.23 -1.85
CA VAL A 125 -15.07 -5.76 -1.58
C VAL A 125 -15.99 -5.59 -2.79
N ALA A 126 -15.95 -4.44 -3.46
CA ALA A 126 -16.76 -4.21 -4.66
C ALA A 126 -16.40 -5.18 -5.80
N LEU A 127 -15.09 -5.44 -6.02
CA LEU A 127 -14.63 -6.42 -7.00
C LEU A 127 -15.08 -7.85 -6.64
N ILE A 128 -14.98 -8.24 -5.36
CA ILE A 128 -15.41 -9.56 -4.90
C ILE A 128 -16.92 -9.74 -5.14
N LYS A 129 -17.75 -8.75 -4.79
CA LYS A 129 -19.20 -8.80 -5.04
C LYS A 129 -19.51 -8.94 -6.53
N ARG A 130 -18.75 -8.24 -7.38
CA ARG A 130 -18.88 -8.39 -8.85
C ARG A 130 -18.50 -9.80 -9.30
N GLY A 131 -17.41 -10.37 -8.79
CA GLY A 131 -16.99 -11.75 -9.10
C GLY A 131 -18.00 -12.79 -8.66
N VAL A 132 -18.67 -12.60 -7.53
CA VAL A 132 -19.81 -13.44 -7.08
C VAL A 132 -20.98 -13.33 -8.07
N ALA A 133 -21.36 -12.11 -8.47
CA ALA A 133 -22.42 -11.89 -9.45
C ALA A 133 -22.11 -12.51 -10.84
N GLN A 134 -20.83 -12.60 -11.20
CA GLN A 134 -20.34 -13.25 -12.42
C GLN A 134 -20.26 -14.81 -12.28
N GLY A 135 -20.52 -15.38 -11.11
CA GLY A 135 -20.33 -16.80 -10.84
C GLY A 135 -18.86 -17.27 -10.83
N ARG A 136 -17.91 -16.33 -10.71
CA ARG A 136 -16.47 -16.60 -10.68
C ARG A 136 -15.93 -16.81 -9.27
N ILE A 137 -16.64 -16.31 -8.28
CA ILE A 137 -16.28 -16.36 -6.85
C ILE A 137 -17.41 -17.03 -6.09
N ASP A 138 -17.07 -17.85 -5.11
CA ASP A 138 -18.02 -18.55 -4.23
C ASP A 138 -18.89 -17.52 -3.47
N GLY A 139 -20.19 -17.57 -3.72
CA GLY A 139 -21.19 -16.68 -3.12
C GLY A 139 -21.45 -16.94 -1.63
N SER A 140 -20.96 -18.06 -1.07
CA SER A 140 -21.07 -18.34 0.37
C SER A 140 -20.04 -17.55 1.20
N LEU A 141 -19.00 -17.03 0.57
CA LEU A 141 -17.94 -16.26 1.22
C LEU A 141 -18.43 -14.86 1.60
N LYS A 142 -17.99 -14.37 2.76
CA LYS A 142 -18.27 -13.00 3.22
C LYS A 142 -17.26 -12.03 2.57
N PRO A 143 -17.68 -11.12 1.68
CA PRO A 143 -16.77 -10.27 0.91
C PRO A 143 -15.80 -9.45 1.75
N ASP A 144 -16.24 -8.93 2.91
CA ASP A 144 -15.39 -8.16 3.82
C ASP A 144 -14.25 -8.98 4.43
N LEU A 145 -14.52 -10.24 4.81
CA LEU A 145 -13.50 -11.14 5.34
C LEU A 145 -12.52 -11.56 4.25
N VAL A 146 -13.05 -11.86 3.06
CA VAL A 146 -12.23 -12.21 1.89
C VAL A 146 -11.30 -11.05 1.54
N ALA A 147 -11.80 -9.81 1.48
CA ALA A 147 -10.99 -8.64 1.19
C ALA A 147 -9.85 -8.49 2.21
N THR A 148 -10.14 -8.63 3.51
CA THR A 148 -9.12 -8.58 4.57
C THR A 148 -8.01 -9.60 4.34
N TRP A 149 -8.36 -10.86 4.03
CA TRP A 149 -7.34 -11.90 3.83
C TRP A 149 -6.57 -11.75 2.53
N LEU A 150 -7.20 -11.26 1.45
CA LEU A 150 -6.50 -10.96 0.20
C LEU A 150 -5.44 -9.87 0.38
N LEU A 151 -5.80 -8.78 1.08
CA LEU A 151 -4.87 -7.70 1.40
C LEU A 151 -3.76 -8.20 2.32
N ALA A 152 -4.09 -8.92 3.40
CA ALA A 152 -3.11 -9.49 4.31
C ALA A 152 -2.11 -10.43 3.62
N LEU A 153 -2.55 -11.22 2.65
CA LEU A 153 -1.67 -12.11 1.86
C LEU A 153 -0.71 -11.30 0.97
N ALA A 154 -1.20 -10.24 0.33
CA ALA A 154 -0.38 -9.41 -0.55
C ALA A 154 0.64 -8.58 0.26
N GLU A 155 0.18 -7.93 1.33
CA GLU A 155 0.99 -7.06 2.19
C GLU A 155 1.95 -7.83 3.08
N GLY A 156 1.64 -9.08 3.41
CA GLY A 156 2.54 -9.97 4.15
C GLY A 156 3.91 -10.16 3.51
N ALA A 157 4.02 -9.89 2.19
CA ALA A 157 5.29 -9.89 1.48
C ALA A 157 6.29 -8.85 2.02
N VAL A 158 5.82 -7.70 2.53
CA VAL A 158 6.65 -6.68 3.17
C VAL A 158 7.47 -7.29 4.32
N GLY A 159 6.80 -8.03 5.20
CA GLY A 159 7.50 -8.72 6.31
C GLY A 159 8.47 -9.78 5.80
N ARG A 160 8.12 -10.51 4.75
CA ARG A 160 9.02 -11.53 4.18
C ARG A 160 10.27 -10.90 3.58
N VAL A 161 10.15 -9.81 2.83
CA VAL A 161 11.31 -9.08 2.27
C VAL A 161 12.26 -8.61 3.38
N VAL A 162 11.71 -8.17 4.52
CA VAL A 162 12.52 -7.66 5.64
C VAL A 162 13.20 -8.79 6.42
N PHE A 163 12.50 -9.93 6.65
CA PHE A 163 12.96 -10.96 7.59
C PHE A 163 13.51 -12.23 6.92
N GLU A 164 13.29 -12.42 5.62
CA GLU A 164 13.71 -13.64 4.91
C GLU A 164 14.71 -13.28 3.80
N PRO A 165 16.03 -13.44 4.06
CA PRO A 165 17.05 -13.17 3.05
C PRO A 165 16.82 -14.00 1.79
N GLY A 166 16.72 -13.31 0.64
CA GLY A 166 16.49 -13.97 -0.66
C GLY A 166 15.03 -14.10 -1.06
N PHE A 167 14.06 -13.73 -0.23
CA PHE A 167 12.67 -13.65 -0.64
C PHE A 167 12.51 -12.63 -1.78
N LYS A 168 12.00 -13.09 -2.90
CA LYS A 168 11.76 -12.25 -4.09
C LYS A 168 10.27 -12.30 -4.43
N PRO A 169 9.50 -11.24 -4.18
CA PRO A 169 8.04 -11.23 -4.41
C PRO A 169 7.64 -11.76 -5.78
N ARG A 170 8.32 -11.34 -6.84
CA ARG A 170 8.04 -11.78 -8.21
C ARG A 170 8.14 -13.30 -8.42
N ALA A 171 9.02 -13.98 -7.68
CA ALA A 171 9.15 -15.43 -7.76
C ALA A 171 7.95 -16.18 -7.14
N HIS A 172 7.17 -15.50 -6.31
CA HIS A 172 6.02 -16.07 -5.60
C HIS A 172 4.66 -15.78 -6.29
N ARG A 173 4.64 -15.11 -7.46
CA ARG A 173 3.41 -14.79 -8.21
C ARG A 173 2.51 -16.01 -8.45
N ALA A 174 3.10 -17.10 -8.93
CA ALA A 174 2.34 -18.31 -9.25
C ALA A 174 1.70 -18.93 -8.00
N MET A 175 2.40 -18.91 -6.87
CA MET A 175 1.88 -19.43 -5.60
C MET A 175 0.75 -18.55 -5.08
N LEU A 176 0.92 -17.22 -5.04
CA LEU A 176 -0.12 -16.30 -4.59
C LEU A 176 -1.39 -16.44 -5.45
N ARG A 177 -1.24 -16.48 -6.77
CA ARG A 177 -2.36 -16.73 -7.70
C ARG A 177 -3.08 -18.05 -7.39
N THR A 178 -2.32 -19.11 -7.12
CA THR A 178 -2.90 -20.42 -6.77
C THR A 178 -3.68 -20.35 -5.47
N ILE A 179 -3.17 -19.67 -4.45
CA ILE A 179 -3.86 -19.49 -3.17
C ILE A 179 -5.17 -18.72 -3.37
N ILE A 180 -5.13 -17.59 -4.08
CA ILE A 180 -6.31 -16.76 -4.37
C ILE A 180 -7.38 -17.60 -5.09
N ARG A 181 -7.02 -18.31 -6.16
CA ARG A 181 -7.96 -19.12 -6.92
C ARG A 181 -8.60 -20.22 -6.08
N ARG A 182 -7.80 -20.91 -5.27
CA ARG A 182 -8.33 -21.98 -4.39
C ARG A 182 -9.24 -21.44 -3.29
N MET A 183 -8.92 -20.27 -2.76
CA MET A 183 -9.73 -19.61 -1.72
C MET A 183 -11.07 -19.12 -2.27
N LEU A 184 -11.09 -18.63 -3.51
CA LEU A 184 -12.26 -17.95 -4.09
C LEU A 184 -13.10 -18.84 -5.01
N LYS A 185 -12.60 -20.04 -5.37
CA LYS A 185 -13.28 -20.92 -6.32
C LYS A 185 -14.67 -21.34 -5.80
N PRO A 186 -15.74 -21.26 -6.63
CA PRO A 186 -17.03 -21.84 -6.33
C PRO A 186 -16.90 -23.35 -6.08
N GLN A 187 -17.60 -23.85 -5.08
CA GLN A 187 -17.69 -25.28 -4.76
C GLN A 187 -18.67 -25.98 -5.70
#